data_67423bc9524046057590b85ccb07d244
#
_entry.id   67423bc9524046057590b85ccb07d244
#
_cell.length_a   1.000
_cell.length_b   1.000
_cell.length_c   1.000
_cell.angle_alpha   90.00
_cell.angle_beta   90.00
_cell.angle_gamma   90.00
#
_symmetry.space_group_name_H-M   'P 1'
#
loop_
_entity.id
_entity.type
_entity.pdbx_description
1 polymer ?
#
loop_
_entity_poly.entity_id
_entity_poly.type
_entity_poly.pdbx_seq_one_letter_code
_entity_poly.pdbx_strand_id
1 'polypeptide(L)'
;MSKNEEVINYTIQPHGGELINRVVEGEERERLINEASSYKSITLNPWGISDLELIGIGGFSPLTGFMNKADYTKVVEDTHLENGLVWSIPITLPVSEEEANQLEIGDDIALYGEDGELYGTLKLEEKYTYDKEKEAKLVYGTTEEQHPGVKKCMKKVMCT
;
A
#
# COMPACT_ATOMS: atom_id res chain seq x y z
N MET A 1 -51.53 -8.27 0.70
CA MET A 1 -50.62 -7.88 -0.39
C MET A 1 -49.41 -7.25 0.24
N SER A 2 -48.36 -8.04 0.37
CA SER A 2 -47.05 -7.57 0.90
C SER A 2 -46.39 -6.76 -0.20
N LYS A 3 -46.20 -5.45 0.00
CA LYS A 3 -45.29 -4.64 -0.80
C LYS A 3 -43.90 -5.05 -0.39
N ASN A 4 -43.22 -5.81 -1.23
CA ASN A 4 -41.75 -5.91 -1.18
C ASN A 4 -41.24 -4.51 -1.47
N GLU A 5 -40.86 -3.77 -0.43
CA GLU A 5 -39.99 -2.63 -0.58
C GLU A 5 -38.62 -3.19 -1.00
N GLU A 6 -38.30 -3.06 -2.29
CA GLU A 6 -36.95 -3.23 -2.77
C GLU A 6 -36.10 -2.21 -2.02
N VAL A 7 -35.26 -2.70 -1.10
CA VAL A 7 -34.22 -1.88 -0.47
C VAL A 7 -33.25 -1.52 -1.58
N ILE A 8 -33.40 -0.32 -2.13
CA ILE A 8 -32.47 0.22 -3.11
C ILE A 8 -31.15 0.41 -2.37
N ASN A 9 -30.19 -0.45 -2.66
CA ASN A 9 -28.84 -0.35 -2.12
C ASN A 9 -28.11 0.77 -2.88
N TYR A 10 -28.02 1.94 -2.27
CA TYR A 10 -27.33 3.12 -2.84
C TYR A 10 -25.80 3.04 -2.74
N THR A 11 -25.22 1.96 -2.21
CA THR A 11 -23.79 1.79 -2.11
C THR A 11 -23.19 1.47 -3.49
N ILE A 12 -22.15 2.23 -3.84
CA ILE A 12 -21.34 1.96 -5.04
C ILE A 12 -20.59 0.66 -4.80
N GLN A 13 -20.52 -0.20 -5.82
CA GLN A 13 -19.72 -1.41 -5.76
C GLN A 13 -18.23 -1.06 -5.58
N PRO A 14 -17.49 -1.83 -4.76
CA PRO A 14 -16.05 -1.64 -4.64
C PRO A 14 -15.35 -1.73 -5.99
N HIS A 15 -14.28 -0.97 -6.17
CA HIS A 15 -13.44 -1.07 -7.36
C HIS A 15 -12.89 -2.49 -7.48
N GLY A 16 -13.07 -3.11 -8.65
CA GLY A 16 -12.75 -4.54 -8.84
C GLY A 16 -13.82 -5.52 -8.36
N GLY A 17 -14.93 -5.04 -7.79
CA GLY A 17 -16.11 -5.84 -7.44
C GLY A 17 -16.13 -6.45 -6.04
N GLU A 18 -14.99 -6.46 -5.33
CA GLU A 18 -14.87 -7.00 -3.98
C GLU A 18 -14.18 -6.02 -3.04
N LEU A 19 -14.75 -5.84 -1.83
CA LEU A 19 -14.11 -5.06 -0.78
C LEU A 19 -13.08 -5.91 -0.05
N ILE A 20 -11.82 -5.52 -0.16
CA ILE A 20 -10.70 -6.19 0.54
C ILE A 20 -10.51 -5.54 1.90
N ASN A 21 -10.89 -6.24 2.97
CA ASN A 21 -10.67 -5.80 4.35
C ASN A 21 -9.46 -6.56 4.95
N ARG A 22 -8.44 -5.81 5.38
CA ARG A 22 -7.21 -6.33 5.99
C ARG A 22 -7.10 -5.99 7.48
N VAL A 23 -8.14 -5.38 8.05
CA VAL A 23 -8.18 -5.06 9.49
C VAL A 23 -8.32 -6.36 10.28
N VAL A 24 -7.39 -6.58 11.21
CA VAL A 24 -7.42 -7.72 12.14
C VAL A 24 -8.01 -7.31 13.47
N GLU A 25 -8.79 -8.20 14.07
CA GLU A 25 -9.50 -7.96 15.33
C GLU A 25 -9.32 -9.15 16.30
N GLY A 26 -9.74 -8.95 17.54
CA GLY A 26 -9.78 -9.99 18.56
C GLY A 26 -8.43 -10.64 18.86
N GLU A 27 -8.43 -11.95 19.01
CA GLU A 27 -7.25 -12.72 19.39
C GLU A 27 -6.11 -12.64 18.37
N GLU A 28 -6.43 -12.55 17.08
CA GLU A 28 -5.43 -12.41 16.02
C GLU A 28 -4.69 -11.06 16.14
N ARG A 29 -5.42 -9.98 16.41
CA ARG A 29 -4.83 -8.67 16.63
C ARG A 29 -3.87 -8.71 17.84
N GLU A 30 -4.28 -9.28 18.95
CA GLU A 30 -3.43 -9.41 20.15
C GLU A 30 -2.19 -10.27 19.88
N ARG A 31 -2.33 -11.37 19.15
CA ARG A 31 -1.21 -12.21 18.72
C ARG A 31 -0.20 -11.43 17.91
N LEU A 32 -0.65 -10.70 16.87
CA LEU A 32 0.23 -9.91 16.00
C LEU A 32 0.94 -8.78 16.76
N ILE A 33 0.25 -8.10 17.68
CA ILE A 33 0.86 -7.07 18.53
C ILE A 33 2.01 -7.66 19.37
N ASN A 34 1.80 -8.84 19.96
CA ASN A 34 2.82 -9.51 20.76
C ASN A 34 4.01 -9.98 19.91
N GLU A 35 3.74 -10.56 18.74
CA GLU A 35 4.77 -11.05 17.81
C GLU A 35 5.57 -9.92 17.15
N ALA A 36 4.93 -8.77 16.89
CA ALA A 36 5.54 -7.62 16.22
C ALA A 36 6.82 -7.10 16.92
N SER A 37 6.92 -7.28 18.23
CA SER A 37 8.14 -6.92 18.98
C SER A 37 9.38 -7.73 18.58
N SER A 38 9.20 -8.90 17.99
CA SER A 38 10.25 -9.78 17.48
C SER A 38 10.54 -9.58 15.99
N TYR A 39 9.70 -8.85 15.27
CA TYR A 39 9.84 -8.61 13.85
C TYR A 39 10.86 -7.51 13.56
N LYS A 40 11.43 -7.53 12.37
CA LYS A 40 12.12 -6.36 11.83
C LYS A 40 11.10 -5.23 11.65
N SER A 41 11.52 -4.00 11.72
CA SER A 41 10.60 -2.86 11.68
C SER A 41 10.92 -1.87 10.58
N ILE A 42 9.88 -1.24 10.05
CA ILE A 42 9.95 -0.08 9.17
C ILE A 42 9.17 1.05 9.82
N THR A 43 9.72 2.26 9.81
CA THR A 43 9.02 3.45 10.26
C THR A 43 8.33 4.14 9.09
N LEU A 44 7.01 4.21 9.17
CA LEU A 44 6.16 4.87 8.18
C LEU A 44 6.14 6.38 8.40
N ASN A 45 6.23 7.12 7.32
CA ASN A 45 5.86 8.54 7.33
C ASN A 45 4.32 8.69 7.28
N PRO A 46 3.75 9.89 7.48
CA PRO A 46 2.30 10.10 7.47
C PRO A 46 1.59 9.63 6.18
N TRP A 47 2.25 9.69 5.03
CA TRP A 47 1.71 9.18 3.77
C TRP A 47 1.62 7.65 3.76
N GLY A 48 2.66 6.98 4.23
CA GLY A 48 2.68 5.51 4.36
C GLY A 48 1.63 5.01 5.35
N ILE A 49 1.38 5.73 6.44
CA ILE A 49 0.30 5.43 7.38
C ILE A 49 -1.06 5.54 6.70
N SER A 50 -1.31 6.65 5.99
CA SER A 50 -2.57 6.85 5.25
C SER A 50 -2.79 5.77 4.19
N ASP A 51 -1.76 5.42 3.43
CA ASP A 51 -1.84 4.35 2.44
C ASP A 51 -2.15 2.99 3.11
N LEU A 52 -1.50 2.69 4.23
CA LEU A 52 -1.73 1.46 5.00
C LEU A 52 -3.16 1.38 5.56
N GLU A 53 -3.67 2.48 6.11
CA GLU A 53 -5.05 2.55 6.62
C GLU A 53 -6.06 2.33 5.50
N LEU A 54 -5.86 2.93 4.33
CA LEU A 54 -6.74 2.74 3.17
C LEU A 54 -6.68 1.31 2.62
N ILE A 55 -5.51 0.68 2.62
CA ILE A 55 -5.39 -0.76 2.31
C ILE A 55 -6.19 -1.57 3.36
N GLY A 56 -6.00 -1.26 4.64
CA GLY A 56 -6.64 -1.96 5.75
C GLY A 56 -8.16 -1.99 5.66
N ILE A 57 -8.79 -0.84 5.49
CA ILE A 57 -10.27 -0.72 5.43
C ILE A 57 -10.87 -1.00 4.05
N GLY A 58 -10.04 -1.33 3.06
CA GLY A 58 -10.48 -1.62 1.69
C GLY A 58 -10.72 -0.40 0.81
N GLY A 59 -10.26 0.79 1.22
CA GLY A 59 -10.33 2.00 0.42
C GLY A 59 -9.51 1.91 -0.88
N PHE A 60 -8.51 1.04 -0.90
CA PHE A 60 -7.71 0.71 -2.07
C PHE A 60 -8.01 -0.68 -2.66
N SER A 61 -9.23 -1.19 -2.47
CA SER A 61 -9.62 -2.43 -3.14
C SER A 61 -9.43 -2.32 -4.67
N PRO A 62 -8.93 -3.34 -5.35
CA PRO A 62 -8.69 -4.70 -4.89
C PRO A 62 -7.29 -4.96 -4.31
N LEU A 63 -6.49 -3.95 -3.99
CA LEU A 63 -5.18 -4.15 -3.41
C LEU A 63 -5.26 -4.87 -2.06
N THR A 64 -4.41 -5.87 -1.87
CA THR A 64 -4.28 -6.64 -0.63
C THR A 64 -3.10 -6.17 0.22
N GLY A 65 -2.28 -5.28 -0.30
CA GLY A 65 -1.09 -4.71 0.30
C GLY A 65 -0.49 -3.64 -0.60
N PHE A 66 0.74 -3.26 -0.33
CA PHE A 66 1.50 -2.38 -1.23
C PHE A 66 1.78 -3.09 -2.56
N MET A 67 1.90 -2.34 -3.64
CA MET A 67 2.07 -2.89 -4.99
C MET A 67 3.40 -3.62 -5.16
N ASN A 68 3.33 -4.82 -5.75
CA ASN A 68 4.48 -5.53 -6.27
C ASN A 68 5.03 -4.82 -7.54
N LYS A 69 6.18 -5.28 -8.04
CA LYS A 69 6.82 -4.69 -9.21
C LYS A 69 5.96 -4.75 -10.47
N ALA A 70 5.18 -5.82 -10.65
CA ALA A 70 4.35 -6.01 -11.83
C ALA A 70 3.21 -4.98 -11.87
N ASP A 71 2.43 -4.85 -10.79
CA ASP A 71 1.40 -3.83 -10.65
C ASP A 71 1.98 -2.42 -10.72
N TYR A 72 3.08 -2.16 -9.99
CA TYR A 72 3.77 -0.88 -10.02
C TYR A 72 4.13 -0.45 -11.44
N THR A 73 4.80 -1.34 -12.19
CA THR A 73 5.22 -1.05 -13.56
C THR A 73 4.03 -0.74 -14.46
N LYS A 74 2.99 -1.56 -14.37
CA LYS A 74 1.77 -1.42 -15.17
C LYS A 74 1.03 -0.11 -14.84
N VAL A 75 0.93 0.24 -13.56
CA VAL A 75 0.32 1.50 -13.12
C VAL A 75 1.09 2.71 -13.64
N VAL A 76 2.41 2.71 -13.52
CA VAL A 76 3.26 3.82 -13.98
C VAL A 76 3.22 3.98 -15.50
N GLU A 77 3.24 2.89 -16.25
CA GLU A 77 3.34 2.93 -17.71
C GLU A 77 1.98 3.02 -18.42
N ASP A 78 0.94 2.45 -17.84
CA ASP A 78 -0.34 2.20 -18.53
C ASP A 78 -1.57 2.59 -17.70
N THR A 79 -1.37 3.10 -16.48
CA THR A 79 -2.47 3.49 -15.56
C THR A 79 -3.46 2.35 -15.26
N HIS A 80 -2.99 1.11 -15.23
CA HIS A 80 -3.78 -0.07 -14.91
C HIS A 80 -3.01 -0.99 -13.98
N LEU A 81 -3.74 -1.75 -13.15
CA LEU A 81 -3.19 -2.92 -12.45
C LEU A 81 -2.93 -4.05 -13.45
N GLU A 82 -2.18 -5.07 -13.03
CA GLU A 82 -1.89 -6.25 -13.85
C GLU A 82 -3.17 -6.98 -14.29
N ASN A 83 -4.22 -6.96 -13.45
CA ASN A 83 -5.53 -7.52 -13.77
C ASN A 83 -6.37 -6.67 -14.75
N GLY A 84 -5.86 -5.55 -15.22
CA GLY A 84 -6.51 -4.66 -16.20
C GLY A 84 -7.45 -3.61 -15.61
N LEU A 85 -7.58 -3.51 -14.28
CA LEU A 85 -8.35 -2.44 -13.66
C LEU A 85 -7.61 -1.10 -13.74
N VAL A 86 -8.34 -0.03 -14.03
CA VAL A 86 -7.79 1.33 -14.07
C VAL A 86 -7.26 1.73 -12.69
N TRP A 87 -6.00 2.17 -12.65
CA TRP A 87 -5.35 2.63 -11.45
C TRP A 87 -4.27 3.67 -11.77
N SER A 88 -4.39 4.87 -11.25
CA SER A 88 -3.62 6.02 -11.74
C SER A 88 -2.38 6.38 -10.90
N ILE A 89 -2.30 5.92 -9.66
CA ILE A 89 -1.22 6.30 -8.74
C ILE A 89 -0.64 5.05 -8.07
N PRO A 90 0.70 4.84 -8.09
CA PRO A 90 1.30 3.71 -7.41
C PRO A 90 1.14 3.83 -5.88
N ILE A 91 0.72 2.75 -5.25
CA ILE A 91 0.60 2.60 -3.79
C ILE A 91 1.74 1.68 -3.33
N THR A 92 2.78 2.26 -2.80
CA THR A 92 4.05 1.58 -2.54
C THR A 92 4.59 1.89 -1.15
N LEU A 93 5.39 0.97 -0.61
CA LEU A 93 6.14 1.15 0.63
C LEU A 93 7.60 1.45 0.33
N PRO A 94 7.99 2.72 0.26
CA PRO A 94 9.37 3.09 0.00
C PRO A 94 10.22 2.99 1.28
N VAL A 95 11.40 2.38 1.15
CA VAL A 95 12.40 2.26 2.21
C VAL A 95 13.76 2.76 1.74
N SER A 96 14.66 3.09 2.66
CA SER A 96 16.05 3.42 2.33
C SER A 96 16.81 2.16 1.89
N GLU A 97 17.94 2.34 1.20
CA GLU A 97 18.80 1.21 0.83
C GLU A 97 19.36 0.49 2.06
N GLU A 98 19.63 1.23 3.14
CA GLU A 98 20.11 0.66 4.40
C GLU A 98 19.06 -0.24 5.04
N GLU A 99 17.80 0.22 5.11
CA GLU A 99 16.67 -0.60 5.58
C GLU A 99 16.46 -1.81 4.67
N ALA A 100 16.44 -1.62 3.36
CA ALA A 100 16.24 -2.70 2.39
C ALA A 100 17.32 -3.80 2.48
N ASN A 101 18.56 -3.44 2.82
CA ASN A 101 19.65 -4.39 2.99
C ASN A 101 19.52 -5.24 4.26
N GLN A 102 18.78 -4.77 5.26
CA GLN A 102 18.52 -5.50 6.50
C GLN A 102 17.32 -6.45 6.41
N LEU A 103 16.49 -6.29 5.37
CA LEU A 103 15.28 -7.06 5.17
C LEU A 103 15.54 -8.21 4.19
N GLU A 104 14.93 -9.37 4.43
CA GLU A 104 14.97 -10.54 3.55
C GLU A 104 13.55 -10.91 3.09
N ILE A 105 13.44 -11.42 1.87
CA ILE A 105 12.15 -11.91 1.36
C ILE A 105 11.69 -13.06 2.24
N GLY A 106 10.43 -12.97 2.69
CA GLY A 106 9.82 -13.89 3.65
C GLY A 106 9.83 -13.38 5.09
N ASP A 107 10.52 -12.28 5.39
CA ASP A 107 10.46 -11.65 6.71
C ASP A 107 9.05 -11.16 7.04
N ASP A 108 8.68 -11.28 8.30
CA ASP A 108 7.55 -10.57 8.89
C ASP A 108 8.06 -9.23 9.43
N ILE A 109 7.41 -8.15 9.02
CA ILE A 109 7.85 -6.77 9.28
C ILE A 109 6.77 -6.04 10.07
N ALA A 110 7.16 -5.38 11.15
CA ALA A 110 6.30 -4.49 11.90
C ALA A 110 6.37 -3.06 11.33
N LEU A 111 5.21 -2.47 11.09
CA LEU A 111 5.07 -1.13 10.53
C LEU A 111 4.70 -0.16 11.65
N TYR A 112 5.65 0.65 12.06
CA TYR A 112 5.47 1.67 13.10
C TYR A 112 5.34 3.06 12.47
N GLY A 113 4.59 3.93 13.12
CA GLY A 113 4.63 5.36 12.83
C GLY A 113 5.81 6.07 13.50
N GLU A 114 6.04 7.32 13.14
CA GLU A 114 7.02 8.20 13.78
C GLU A 114 6.67 8.48 15.27
N ASP A 115 5.42 8.26 15.66
CA ASP A 115 4.90 8.32 17.03
C ASP A 115 5.25 7.08 17.87
N GLY A 116 5.83 6.04 17.24
CA GLY A 116 6.16 4.77 17.86
C GLY A 116 4.99 3.78 17.99
N GLU A 117 3.81 4.13 17.49
CA GLU A 117 2.65 3.24 17.49
C GLU A 117 2.74 2.20 16.37
N LEU A 118 2.27 0.99 16.64
CA LEU A 118 2.19 -0.10 15.67
C LEU A 118 0.91 0.04 14.84
N TYR A 119 1.07 0.28 13.54
CA TYR A 119 -0.04 0.42 12.59
C TYR A 119 -0.40 -0.86 11.86
N GLY A 120 0.56 -1.77 11.68
CA GLY A 120 0.30 -3.04 11.02
C GLY A 120 1.52 -3.93 10.93
N THR A 121 1.32 -5.08 10.30
CA THR A 121 2.39 -6.02 9.96
C THR A 121 2.33 -6.36 8.47
N LEU A 122 3.48 -6.66 7.91
CA LEU A 122 3.66 -6.97 6.51
C LEU A 122 4.52 -8.22 6.37
N LYS A 123 4.14 -9.14 5.49
CA LYS A 123 5.05 -10.19 5.03
C LYS A 123 5.76 -9.70 3.78
N LEU A 124 7.10 -9.66 3.81
CA LEU A 124 7.89 -9.17 2.69
C LEU A 124 7.92 -10.21 1.56
N GLU A 125 7.22 -9.94 0.48
CA GLU A 125 7.14 -10.83 -0.68
C GLU A 125 8.14 -10.45 -1.77
N GLU A 126 8.39 -9.16 -1.97
CA GLU A 126 9.27 -8.67 -3.01
C GLU A 126 9.99 -7.37 -2.59
N LYS A 127 11.20 -7.17 -3.09
CA LYS A 127 11.94 -5.91 -3.06
C LYS A 127 12.34 -5.53 -4.47
N TYR A 128 12.11 -4.29 -4.86
CA TYR A 128 12.49 -3.80 -6.18
C TYR A 128 12.93 -2.35 -6.16
N THR A 129 13.78 -2.00 -7.10
CA THR A 129 14.18 -0.62 -7.37
C THR A 129 13.31 -0.04 -8.47
N TYR A 130 13.13 1.25 -8.47
CA TYR A 130 12.34 1.96 -9.46
C TYR A 130 13.07 3.18 -10.02
N ASP A 131 12.70 3.58 -11.22
CA ASP A 131 13.21 4.79 -11.87
C ASP A 131 12.35 5.98 -11.44
N LYS A 132 12.90 6.78 -10.54
CA LYS A 132 12.25 7.95 -9.93
C LYS A 132 11.87 9.02 -10.95
N GLU A 133 12.73 9.26 -11.94
CA GLU A 133 12.48 10.25 -12.98
C GLU A 133 11.37 9.78 -13.93
N LYS A 134 11.40 8.50 -14.29
CA LYS A 134 10.36 7.88 -15.11
C LYS A 134 9.00 7.93 -14.41
N GLU A 135 8.93 7.56 -13.12
CA GLU A 135 7.70 7.66 -12.33
C GLU A 135 7.19 9.09 -12.27
N ALA A 136 8.05 10.05 -11.91
CA ALA A 136 7.67 11.46 -11.82
C ALA A 136 7.09 11.97 -13.13
N LYS A 137 7.71 11.65 -14.24
CA LYS A 137 7.28 12.08 -15.57
C LYS A 137 5.96 11.44 -16.00
N LEU A 138 5.80 10.15 -15.78
CA LEU A 138 4.62 9.40 -16.25
C LEU A 138 3.40 9.58 -15.35
N VAL A 139 3.59 9.63 -14.04
CA VAL A 139 2.48 9.75 -13.07
C VAL A 139 2.06 11.20 -12.87
N TYR A 140 3.03 12.12 -12.72
CA TYR A 140 2.76 13.51 -12.40
C TYR A 140 2.94 14.47 -13.58
N GLY A 141 3.42 14.01 -14.73
CA GLY A 141 3.64 14.80 -15.93
C GLY A 141 4.79 15.81 -15.85
N THR A 142 5.55 15.80 -14.75
CA THR A 142 6.69 16.69 -14.51
C THR A 142 7.78 16.03 -13.70
N THR A 143 9.02 16.50 -13.84
CA THR A 143 10.15 16.10 -13.01
C THR A 143 10.59 17.19 -12.02
N GLU A 144 9.82 18.29 -11.93
CA GLU A 144 10.16 19.40 -11.05
C GLU A 144 9.97 19.03 -9.58
N GLU A 145 11.03 19.14 -8.79
CA GLU A 145 11.04 18.80 -7.35
C GLU A 145 10.08 19.64 -6.50
N GLN A 146 9.61 20.79 -7.02
CA GLN A 146 8.61 21.61 -6.37
C GLN A 146 7.22 20.97 -6.36
N HIS A 147 6.95 20.03 -7.28
CA HIS A 147 5.70 19.29 -7.29
C HIS A 147 5.67 18.30 -6.11
N PRO A 148 4.64 18.34 -5.23
CA PRO A 148 4.59 17.51 -4.02
C PRO A 148 4.74 16.01 -4.30
N GLY A 149 4.16 15.51 -5.39
CA GLY A 149 4.28 14.13 -5.82
C GLY A 149 5.70 13.74 -6.22
N VAL A 150 6.39 14.61 -6.98
CA VAL A 150 7.79 14.39 -7.39
C VAL A 150 8.72 14.37 -6.18
N LYS A 151 8.53 15.28 -5.24
CA LYS A 151 9.31 15.32 -3.99
C LYS A 151 9.15 14.03 -3.18
N LYS A 152 7.99 13.39 -3.23
CA LYS A 152 7.73 12.09 -2.60
C LYS A 152 8.52 10.97 -3.28
N CYS A 153 8.61 10.98 -4.61
CA CYS A 153 9.28 9.94 -5.40
C CYS A 153 10.80 9.87 -5.21
N MET A 154 11.46 10.99 -4.90
CA MET A 154 12.90 11.16 -5.09
C MET A 154 13.84 10.41 -4.12
N LYS A 155 13.38 9.48 -3.26
CA LYS A 155 14.29 9.04 -2.18
C LYS A 155 14.40 7.55 -1.81
N LYS A 156 13.79 6.53 -2.47
CA LYS A 156 13.70 5.22 -1.78
C LYS A 156 13.65 3.96 -2.69
N VAL A 157 14.00 2.79 -2.11
CA VAL A 157 13.73 1.43 -2.60
C VAL A 157 12.30 1.05 -2.21
N MET A 158 11.62 0.16 -2.96
CA MET A 158 10.25 -0.29 -2.69
C MET A 158 10.23 -1.68 -2.06
N CYS A 159 9.33 -1.88 -1.09
CA CYS A 159 9.03 -3.18 -0.46
C CYS A 159 7.53 -3.49 -0.59
N THR A 160 7.20 -4.77 -0.75
CA THR A 160 5.82 -5.28 -0.76
C THR A 160 5.66 -6.48 0.14
#